data_92455f9a42918ef22e86b1500a545b5c
#
_entry.id   92455f9a42918ef22e86b1500a545b5c
#
_cell.length_a   1.000
_cell.length_b   1.000
_cell.length_c   1.000
_cell.angle_alpha   90.00
_cell.angle_beta   90.00
_cell.angle_gamma   90.00
#
_symmetry.space_group_name_H-M   'P 1'
#
loop_
_entity.id
_entity.type
_entity.pdbx_description
1 polymer ?
#
loop_
_entity_poly.entity_id
_entity_poly.type
_entity_poly.pdbx_seq_one_letter_code
_entity_poly.pdbx_strand_id
1 'polypeptide(L)'
;MYAVYHGPNNLRAIADRVHRLTGTLAASLRKAGFAVAHEHYFDTLRVTAPGALEHAAKSGINLRDLGDDDVGIALDETVGDRELAELLAVFGAKRATPQGDVLPAALERESPFLEHPVFNRYHSETEFMRYLHRLETKDLALNTSMIPLGSCTMKLNAAAEMEPITWPGFADLHPFAPAEQATGYHQLIADIEAWLCEMTGFAAISLQPNAGSQGELAGMLAIRSYHSTRDEDGRDACLIPVSAHGTNPASAVMAGMRVVPVACDDDGNIDIADLRMKAAECGDALAALMVTYPSTHGVFETHIREVCNIVHASGGQVYLDGANLNAMVGFCRPAEFGADVCHLNLHKTFCIPHGGGGPGMGPIGVGKHLVPHLPGDPLTGEDGAVSAARYGSPLILPITWAYIAMMGAAGLREATQVAILNANYVAQRLGDAYPVLYTGAGGHVAHECILDTREMLANAGLTVDDVAKRLIDYGYHAPTMSFPVPGTLMVEPTESESRAELDRFCDAMLAIHAEIVAVTDGSLTPSDSSLCNAPHTAATVTADVWNRTYSREQGAFPAKWLHDHKYWPPVGRIDQAWGDRNLSCSCPDDWAEQV
;
A
#
# COMPACT_ATOMS: atom_id res chain seq x y z
N MET A 1 13.72 -7.67 8.61
CA MET A 1 14.93 -7.05 9.24
C MET A 1 15.20 -7.61 10.64
N TYR A 2 14.23 -7.63 11.56
CA TYR A 2 14.40 -8.14 12.94
C TYR A 2 15.01 -9.54 13.00
N ALA A 3 14.44 -10.51 12.25
CA ALA A 3 14.96 -11.88 12.21
C ALA A 3 16.38 -11.99 11.61
N VAL A 4 16.73 -11.15 10.64
CA VAL A 4 18.07 -11.12 10.05
C VAL A 4 19.10 -10.57 11.03
N TYR A 5 18.74 -9.52 11.78
CA TYR A 5 19.64 -8.89 12.76
C TYR A 5 19.87 -9.79 13.96
N HIS A 6 18.81 -10.37 14.52
CA HIS A 6 18.91 -11.21 15.71
C HIS A 6 19.35 -12.65 15.43
N GLY A 7 18.92 -13.21 14.30
CA GLY A 7 19.15 -14.62 13.99
C GLY A 7 18.44 -15.59 14.94
N PRO A 8 18.51 -16.90 14.68
CA PRO A 8 17.75 -17.89 15.45
C PRO A 8 18.17 -17.95 16.93
N ASN A 9 19.46 -17.80 17.22
CA ASN A 9 19.99 -17.91 18.58
C ASN A 9 19.55 -16.73 19.47
N ASN A 10 19.63 -15.48 18.97
CA ASN A 10 19.22 -14.32 19.73
C ASN A 10 17.69 -14.25 19.87
N LEU A 11 16.94 -14.64 18.83
CA LEU A 11 15.47 -14.72 18.94
C LEU A 11 15.04 -15.70 20.03
N ARG A 12 15.70 -16.88 20.12
CA ARG A 12 15.48 -17.82 21.22
C ARG A 12 15.85 -17.21 22.58
N ALA A 13 17.00 -16.56 22.69
CA ALA A 13 17.45 -15.91 23.93
C ALA A 13 16.49 -14.78 24.37
N ILE A 14 15.92 -14.01 23.43
CA ILE A 14 14.88 -13.00 23.70
C ILE A 14 13.62 -13.68 24.26
N ALA A 15 13.12 -14.70 23.57
CA ALA A 15 11.95 -15.44 23.97
C ALA A 15 12.10 -16.07 25.36
N ASP A 16 13.23 -16.74 25.62
CA ASP A 16 13.56 -17.35 26.93
C ASP A 16 13.64 -16.31 28.04
N ARG A 17 14.20 -15.12 27.75
CA ARG A 17 14.26 -14.02 28.72
C ARG A 17 12.88 -13.50 29.08
N VAL A 18 12.04 -13.22 28.08
CA VAL A 18 10.65 -12.74 28.27
C VAL A 18 9.86 -13.78 29.07
N HIS A 19 9.92 -15.03 28.67
CA HIS A 19 9.22 -16.12 29.35
C HIS A 19 9.68 -16.28 30.80
N ARG A 20 10.99 -16.22 31.08
CA ARG A 20 11.56 -16.30 32.43
C ARG A 20 11.12 -15.12 33.31
N LEU A 21 11.03 -13.90 32.78
CA LEU A 21 10.54 -12.72 33.49
C LEU A 21 9.05 -12.88 33.81
N THR A 22 8.24 -13.37 32.87
CA THR A 22 6.82 -13.64 33.06
C THR A 22 6.60 -14.74 34.10
N GLY A 23 7.41 -15.82 34.08
CA GLY A 23 7.39 -16.86 35.08
C GLY A 23 7.73 -16.35 36.50
N THR A 24 8.74 -15.44 36.57
CA THR A 24 9.11 -14.78 37.83
C THR A 24 7.96 -13.90 38.34
N LEU A 25 7.31 -13.16 37.49
CA LEU A 25 6.14 -12.34 37.81
C LEU A 25 4.99 -13.24 38.35
N ALA A 26 4.61 -14.27 37.62
CA ALA A 26 3.53 -15.19 38.01
C ALA A 26 3.79 -15.87 39.37
N ALA A 27 5.02 -16.38 39.59
CA ALA A 27 5.42 -16.97 40.86
C ALA A 27 5.33 -15.97 42.02
N SER A 28 5.76 -14.73 41.76
CA SER A 28 5.73 -13.65 42.75
C SER A 28 4.29 -13.26 43.12
N LEU A 29 3.40 -13.12 42.13
CA LEU A 29 2.00 -12.80 42.32
C LEU A 29 1.26 -13.92 43.06
N ARG A 30 1.44 -15.19 42.68
CA ARG A 30 0.87 -16.34 43.39
C ARG A 30 1.34 -16.39 44.83
N LYS A 31 2.62 -16.15 45.11
CA LYS A 31 3.16 -16.10 46.47
C LYS A 31 2.60 -14.93 47.29
N ALA A 32 2.23 -13.84 46.67
CA ALA A 32 1.56 -12.71 47.29
C ALA A 32 0.05 -12.91 47.48
N GLY A 33 -0.51 -14.03 46.99
CA GLY A 33 -1.91 -14.38 47.16
C GLY A 33 -2.83 -14.00 46.01
N PHE A 34 -2.31 -13.48 44.90
CA PHE A 34 -3.10 -13.19 43.73
C PHE A 34 -3.43 -14.44 42.91
N ALA A 35 -4.63 -14.48 42.33
CA ALA A 35 -5.04 -15.54 41.43
C ALA A 35 -4.53 -15.27 40.02
N VAL A 36 -3.63 -16.15 39.53
CA VAL A 36 -3.16 -16.14 38.13
C VAL A 36 -4.00 -17.21 37.41
N ALA A 37 -4.81 -16.77 36.43
CA ALA A 37 -5.89 -17.57 35.84
C ALA A 37 -5.42 -18.84 35.10
N HIS A 38 -4.23 -18.81 34.48
CA HIS A 38 -3.73 -19.92 33.68
C HIS A 38 -2.50 -20.56 34.30
N GLU A 39 -2.44 -21.89 34.22
CA GLU A 39 -1.27 -22.66 34.63
C GLU A 39 -0.13 -22.49 33.62
N HIS A 40 -0.49 -22.53 32.33
CA HIS A 40 0.44 -22.36 31.21
C HIS A 40 0.27 -20.99 30.56
N TYR A 41 1.36 -20.30 30.32
CA TYR A 41 1.45 -18.98 29.69
C TYR A 41 2.83 -18.83 29.03
N PHE A 42 2.98 -17.85 28.17
CA PHE A 42 4.29 -17.50 27.60
C PHE A 42 4.78 -16.14 28.11
N ASP A 43 4.17 -15.06 27.67
CA ASP A 43 4.52 -13.67 27.96
C ASP A 43 3.40 -12.86 28.59
N THR A 44 2.18 -13.40 28.61
CA THR A 44 0.97 -12.71 29.06
C THR A 44 0.28 -13.45 30.19
N LEU A 45 -0.08 -12.70 31.26
CA LEU A 45 -0.82 -13.21 32.41
C LEU A 45 -2.19 -12.54 32.50
N ARG A 46 -3.20 -13.31 32.90
CA ARG A 46 -4.47 -12.81 33.44
C ARG A 46 -4.46 -13.00 34.94
N VAL A 47 -4.69 -11.90 35.67
CA VAL A 47 -4.55 -11.89 37.15
C VAL A 47 -5.77 -11.19 37.75
N THR A 48 -6.42 -11.86 38.72
CA THR A 48 -7.46 -11.21 39.51
C THR A 48 -6.80 -10.37 40.61
N ALA A 49 -6.92 -9.06 40.53
CA ALA A 49 -6.23 -8.10 41.40
C ALA A 49 -7.03 -6.79 41.57
N PRO A 50 -7.99 -6.74 42.53
CA PRO A 50 -8.77 -5.54 42.79
C PRO A 50 -7.89 -4.30 43.02
N GLY A 51 -8.19 -3.22 42.34
CA GLY A 51 -7.45 -1.96 42.45
C GLY A 51 -6.09 -1.89 41.75
N ALA A 52 -5.64 -2.98 41.09
CA ALA A 52 -4.34 -3.02 40.44
C ALA A 52 -4.22 -2.02 39.28
N LEU A 53 -5.30 -1.79 38.51
CA LEU A 53 -5.32 -0.78 37.43
C LEU A 53 -5.00 0.63 37.96
N GLU A 54 -5.64 1.02 39.06
CA GLU A 54 -5.40 2.35 39.66
C GLU A 54 -3.97 2.48 40.24
N HIS A 55 -3.46 1.43 40.91
CA HIS A 55 -2.10 1.42 41.43
C HIS A 55 -1.05 1.48 40.30
N ALA A 56 -1.27 0.73 39.23
CA ALA A 56 -0.41 0.73 38.05
C ALA A 56 -0.40 2.11 37.39
N ALA A 57 -1.56 2.71 37.16
CA ALA A 57 -1.67 4.03 36.56
C ALA A 57 -0.95 5.11 37.38
N LYS A 58 -1.05 5.08 38.73
CA LYS A 58 -0.30 5.96 39.63
C LYS A 58 1.22 5.78 39.53
N SER A 59 1.65 4.60 39.11
CA SER A 59 3.07 4.25 38.91
C SER A 59 3.53 4.48 37.46
N GLY A 60 2.67 5.03 36.59
CA GLY A 60 2.96 5.25 35.17
C GLY A 60 2.96 3.97 34.33
N ILE A 61 2.26 2.92 34.79
CA ILE A 61 2.17 1.62 34.11
C ILE A 61 0.73 1.41 33.65
N ASN A 62 0.52 1.08 32.37
CA ASN A 62 -0.76 0.69 31.82
C ASN A 62 -0.91 -0.83 31.86
N LEU A 63 -1.97 -1.33 32.48
CA LEU A 63 -2.40 -2.71 32.42
C LEU A 63 -3.71 -2.80 31.63
N ARG A 64 -3.95 -3.94 30.99
CA ARG A 64 -5.20 -4.16 30.27
C ARG A 64 -6.32 -4.47 31.26
N ASP A 65 -7.41 -3.71 31.20
CA ASP A 65 -8.65 -4.03 31.91
C ASP A 65 -9.37 -5.20 31.21
N LEU A 66 -9.64 -6.27 31.94
CA LEU A 66 -10.37 -7.44 31.47
C LEU A 66 -11.76 -7.56 32.11
N GLY A 67 -12.16 -6.60 32.94
CA GLY A 67 -13.38 -6.62 33.73
C GLY A 67 -13.29 -7.50 35.00
N ASP A 68 -14.26 -7.36 35.89
CA ASP A 68 -14.40 -8.20 37.09
C ASP A 68 -13.13 -8.28 37.99
N ASP A 69 -12.42 -7.14 38.13
CA ASP A 69 -11.13 -7.05 38.84
C ASP A 69 -9.98 -7.87 38.21
N ASP A 70 -10.15 -8.36 36.98
CA ASP A 70 -9.10 -9.04 36.26
C ASP A 70 -8.28 -8.04 35.42
N VAL A 71 -6.96 -8.21 35.45
CA VAL A 71 -6.00 -7.42 34.65
C VAL A 71 -5.17 -8.34 33.76
N GLY A 72 -4.91 -7.85 32.53
CA GLY A 72 -3.96 -8.46 31.61
C GLY A 72 -2.59 -7.79 31.74
N ILE A 73 -1.53 -8.59 31.88
CA ILE A 73 -0.15 -8.15 31.99
C ILE A 73 0.65 -8.85 30.90
N ALA A 74 1.16 -8.09 29.93
CA ALA A 74 2.03 -8.61 28.88
C ALA A 74 3.45 -8.05 29.04
N LEU A 75 4.45 -8.90 28.88
CA LEU A 75 5.86 -8.53 28.87
C LEU A 75 6.44 -8.76 27.46
N ASP A 76 7.36 -7.90 27.06
CA ASP A 76 8.08 -8.01 25.80
C ASP A 76 9.59 -7.87 25.98
N GLU A 77 10.33 -7.76 24.88
CA GLU A 77 11.79 -7.64 24.91
C GLU A 77 12.30 -6.32 25.50
N THR A 78 11.47 -5.32 25.68
CA THR A 78 11.86 -4.04 26.30
C THR A 78 11.85 -4.11 27.83
N VAL A 79 11.15 -5.11 28.39
CA VAL A 79 11.04 -5.31 29.85
C VAL A 79 12.33 -5.96 30.40
N GLY A 80 12.90 -5.30 31.42
CA GLY A 80 14.05 -5.78 32.18
C GLY A 80 13.75 -6.01 33.66
N ASP A 81 14.80 -6.21 34.43
CA ASP A 81 14.68 -6.42 35.89
C ASP A 81 14.14 -5.18 36.62
N ARG A 82 14.39 -3.98 36.10
CA ARG A 82 13.88 -2.71 36.65
C ARG A 82 12.36 -2.64 36.49
N GLU A 83 11.87 -2.81 35.29
CA GLU A 83 10.43 -2.76 34.96
C GLU A 83 9.67 -3.88 35.71
N LEU A 84 10.27 -5.08 35.81
CA LEU A 84 9.71 -6.15 36.64
C LEU A 84 9.62 -5.76 38.12
N ALA A 85 10.64 -5.08 38.69
CA ALA A 85 10.61 -4.64 40.08
C ALA A 85 9.55 -3.55 40.31
N GLU A 86 9.39 -2.61 39.40
CA GLU A 86 8.36 -1.59 39.41
C GLU A 86 6.96 -2.20 39.34
N LEU A 87 6.77 -3.17 38.44
CA LEU A 87 5.52 -3.92 38.30
C LEU A 87 5.19 -4.72 39.58
N LEU A 88 6.16 -5.42 40.19
CA LEU A 88 5.97 -6.11 41.44
C LEU A 88 5.58 -5.16 42.59
N ALA A 89 6.09 -3.95 42.61
CA ALA A 89 5.75 -2.94 43.61
C ALA A 89 4.28 -2.50 43.49
N VAL A 90 3.71 -2.43 42.30
CA VAL A 90 2.27 -2.14 42.06
C VAL A 90 1.38 -3.15 42.83
N PHE A 91 1.80 -4.43 42.85
CA PHE A 91 1.07 -5.51 43.52
C PHE A 91 1.53 -5.72 44.99
N GLY A 92 2.47 -4.93 45.50
CA GLY A 92 3.07 -5.17 46.82
C GLY A 92 3.75 -6.55 46.94
N ALA A 93 4.11 -7.17 45.82
CA ALA A 93 4.67 -8.51 45.75
C ALA A 93 6.21 -8.49 45.86
N LYS A 94 6.76 -9.50 46.54
CA LYS A 94 8.21 -9.71 46.59
C LYS A 94 8.62 -10.70 45.50
N ARG A 95 9.73 -10.46 44.86
CA ARG A 95 10.29 -11.35 43.84
C ARG A 95 10.40 -12.79 44.36
N ALA A 96 9.92 -13.74 43.59
CA ALA A 96 10.00 -15.16 43.86
C ALA A 96 10.54 -15.91 42.62
N THR A 97 11.19 -17.03 42.86
CA THR A 97 11.69 -17.88 41.77
C THR A 97 10.58 -18.82 41.29
N PRO A 98 10.35 -18.98 39.99
CA PRO A 98 9.44 -19.99 39.47
C PRO A 98 9.84 -21.39 39.93
N GLN A 99 8.87 -22.25 40.19
CA GLN A 99 9.11 -23.68 40.47
C GLN A 99 8.68 -24.51 39.26
N GLY A 100 9.66 -25.08 38.54
CA GLY A 100 9.42 -25.91 37.36
C GLY A 100 9.25 -25.13 36.06
N ASP A 101 9.16 -25.88 34.96
CA ASP A 101 8.88 -25.35 33.63
C ASP A 101 7.38 -25.05 33.48
N VAL A 102 7.09 -23.89 32.92
CA VAL A 102 5.71 -23.40 32.77
C VAL A 102 5.10 -23.86 31.45
N LEU A 103 5.95 -24.13 30.44
CA LEU A 103 5.51 -24.63 29.15
C LEU A 103 5.49 -26.16 29.16
N PRO A 104 4.40 -26.79 28.66
CA PRO A 104 4.39 -28.25 28.44
C PRO A 104 5.46 -28.63 27.42
N ALA A 105 6.23 -29.70 27.67
CA ALA A 105 7.28 -30.18 26.77
C ALA A 105 6.78 -30.43 25.33
N ALA A 106 5.50 -30.78 25.17
CA ALA A 106 4.88 -30.97 23.86
C ALA A 106 4.75 -29.67 23.04
N LEU A 107 4.90 -28.51 23.67
CA LEU A 107 4.88 -27.17 22.99
C LEU A 107 6.28 -26.61 22.78
N GLU A 108 7.31 -27.26 23.26
CA GLU A 108 8.69 -26.87 23.03
C GLU A 108 9.08 -27.19 21.57
N ARG A 109 9.70 -26.22 20.92
CA ARG A 109 10.16 -26.41 19.56
C ARG A 109 11.49 -27.13 19.52
N GLU A 110 11.49 -28.34 18.97
CA GLU A 110 12.70 -29.13 18.73
C GLU A 110 13.29 -28.94 17.33
N SER A 111 12.48 -28.50 16.36
CA SER A 111 12.92 -28.32 14.97
C SER A 111 13.81 -27.08 14.78
N PRO A 112 14.85 -27.13 13.93
CA PRO A 112 15.61 -25.97 13.55
C PRO A 112 14.73 -24.93 12.81
N PHE A 113 15.17 -23.68 12.78
CA PHE A 113 14.49 -22.60 12.07
C PHE A 113 15.50 -21.52 11.68
N LEU A 114 15.18 -20.73 10.64
CA LEU A 114 16.02 -19.66 10.09
C LEU A 114 17.45 -20.17 9.75
N GLU A 115 17.53 -21.34 9.09
CA GLU A 115 18.79 -21.99 8.73
C GLU A 115 19.50 -21.30 7.57
N HIS A 116 18.76 -20.52 6.75
CA HIS A 116 19.37 -19.79 5.65
C HIS A 116 20.49 -18.85 6.12
N PRO A 117 21.64 -18.78 5.41
CA PRO A 117 22.79 -17.97 5.81
C PRO A 117 22.50 -16.51 6.11
N VAL A 118 21.49 -15.91 5.47
CA VAL A 118 21.08 -14.52 5.72
C VAL A 118 20.72 -14.25 7.18
N PHE A 119 20.14 -15.22 7.88
CA PHE A 119 19.77 -15.11 9.30
C PHE A 119 20.92 -15.41 10.27
N ASN A 120 22.08 -15.80 9.74
CA ASN A 120 23.23 -16.24 10.54
C ASN A 120 24.49 -15.40 10.30
N ARG A 121 24.36 -14.24 9.63
CA ARG A 121 25.52 -13.44 9.21
C ARG A 121 25.51 -11.98 9.67
N TYR A 122 24.40 -11.29 9.66
CA TYR A 122 24.33 -9.82 9.78
C TYR A 122 23.88 -9.37 11.17
N HIS A 123 24.67 -9.72 12.21
CA HIS A 123 24.34 -9.51 13.61
C HIS A 123 25.00 -8.28 14.24
N SER A 124 25.75 -7.48 13.48
CA SER A 124 26.28 -6.19 13.91
C SER A 124 25.66 -5.05 13.11
N GLU A 125 25.54 -3.87 13.74
CA GLU A 125 25.00 -2.69 13.10
C GLU A 125 25.68 -2.39 11.76
N THR A 126 27.04 -2.40 11.74
CA THR A 126 27.82 -2.11 10.53
C THR A 126 27.55 -3.11 9.40
N GLU A 127 27.52 -4.41 9.70
CA GLU A 127 27.26 -5.42 8.66
C GLU A 127 25.81 -5.39 8.19
N PHE A 128 24.86 -5.13 9.10
CA PHE A 128 23.46 -5.01 8.78
C PHE A 128 23.18 -3.78 7.89
N MET A 129 23.76 -2.61 8.20
CA MET A 129 23.66 -1.43 7.33
C MET A 129 24.19 -1.70 5.92
N ARG A 130 25.36 -2.36 5.81
CA ARG A 130 25.93 -2.74 4.52
C ARG A 130 25.07 -3.76 3.77
N TYR A 131 24.41 -4.65 4.49
CA TYR A 131 23.45 -5.59 3.91
C TYR A 131 22.22 -4.87 3.36
N LEU A 132 21.64 -3.94 4.12
CA LEU A 132 20.49 -3.13 3.67
C LEU A 132 20.84 -2.33 2.43
N HIS A 133 22.02 -1.68 2.41
CA HIS A 133 22.47 -0.93 1.23
C HIS A 133 22.64 -1.82 -0.01
N ARG A 134 23.15 -3.05 0.15
CA ARG A 134 23.22 -4.01 -0.97
C ARG A 134 21.85 -4.42 -1.48
N LEU A 135 20.82 -4.48 -0.63
CA LEU A 135 19.45 -4.76 -1.07
C LEU A 135 18.87 -3.56 -1.80
N GLU A 136 19.05 -2.36 -1.24
CA GLU A 136 18.61 -1.10 -1.84
C GLU A 136 19.14 -0.93 -3.26
N THR A 137 20.43 -1.18 -3.46
CA THR A 137 21.09 -1.01 -4.78
C THR A 137 20.73 -2.07 -5.80
N LYS A 138 19.96 -3.10 -5.44
CA LYS A 138 19.48 -4.12 -6.39
C LYS A 138 18.27 -3.69 -7.20
N ASP A 139 17.63 -2.59 -6.84
CA ASP A 139 16.48 -2.06 -7.55
C ASP A 139 16.57 -0.54 -7.64
N LEU A 140 15.75 0.04 -8.52
CA LEU A 140 15.58 1.47 -8.64
C LEU A 140 14.79 2.01 -7.45
N ALA A 141 15.13 3.23 -7.03
CA ALA A 141 14.46 3.93 -5.95
C ALA A 141 14.15 5.37 -6.37
N LEU A 142 13.16 5.99 -5.73
CA LEU A 142 12.71 7.35 -6.05
C LEU A 142 13.79 8.43 -5.90
N ASN A 143 14.84 8.16 -5.11
CA ASN A 143 15.99 9.06 -5.00
C ASN A 143 17.01 8.90 -6.15
N THR A 144 16.78 7.97 -7.08
CA THR A 144 17.64 7.73 -8.24
C THR A 144 16.95 7.99 -9.58
N SER A 145 15.65 7.78 -9.66
CA SER A 145 14.84 8.04 -10.86
C SER A 145 13.35 8.14 -10.54
N MET A 146 12.60 8.71 -11.46
CA MET A 146 11.14 8.58 -11.48
C MET A 146 10.72 7.11 -11.56
N ILE A 147 9.64 6.77 -10.87
CA ILE A 147 8.94 5.48 -11.00
C ILE A 147 7.54 5.78 -11.54
N PRO A 148 7.32 5.71 -12.86
CA PRO A 148 6.12 6.23 -13.52
C PRO A 148 4.94 5.25 -13.52
N LEU A 149 4.70 4.57 -12.39
CA LEU A 149 3.65 3.56 -12.25
C LEU A 149 2.25 4.19 -12.26
N GLY A 150 1.54 4.10 -13.36
CA GLY A 150 0.12 4.45 -13.42
C GLY A 150 -0.74 3.61 -12.47
N SER A 151 -1.76 4.24 -11.91
CA SER A 151 -2.66 3.65 -10.89
C SER A 151 -1.96 3.29 -9.56
N CYS A 152 -0.67 3.57 -9.43
CA CYS A 152 0.12 3.32 -8.22
C CYS A 152 1.08 4.49 -8.00
N THR A 153 0.57 5.61 -7.51
CA THR A 153 1.33 6.86 -7.33
C THR A 153 2.62 6.66 -6.55
N MET A 154 3.74 6.93 -7.19
CA MET A 154 5.06 6.84 -6.59
C MET A 154 5.66 8.23 -6.46
N LYS A 155 5.58 8.83 -5.27
CA LYS A 155 6.11 10.16 -4.96
C LYS A 155 7.39 10.05 -4.16
N LEU A 156 8.35 10.94 -4.47
CA LEU A 156 9.47 11.18 -3.57
C LEU A 156 8.99 12.04 -2.40
N ASN A 157 9.11 11.53 -1.20
CA ASN A 157 8.68 12.19 0.03
C ASN A 157 9.79 13.07 0.60
N ALA A 158 9.40 14.21 1.21
CA ALA A 158 10.35 15.05 1.94
C ALA A 158 10.80 14.35 3.24
N ALA A 159 12.10 14.45 3.56
CA ALA A 159 12.63 13.90 4.80
C ALA A 159 11.94 14.48 6.05
N ALA A 160 11.57 15.77 6.01
CA ALA A 160 10.87 16.45 7.08
C ALA A 160 9.46 15.90 7.37
N GLU A 161 8.79 15.32 6.36
CA GLU A 161 7.49 14.65 6.53
C GLU A 161 7.65 13.30 7.22
N MET A 162 8.77 12.63 6.97
CA MET A 162 9.07 11.29 7.50
C MET A 162 9.64 11.34 8.93
N GLU A 163 10.36 12.40 9.28
CA GLU A 163 11.09 12.52 10.55
C GLU A 163 10.21 12.30 11.80
N PRO A 164 8.98 12.83 11.90
CA PRO A 164 8.15 12.69 13.09
C PRO A 164 7.89 11.24 13.53
N ILE A 165 7.85 10.27 12.61
CA ILE A 165 7.62 8.86 12.98
C ILE A 165 8.77 8.24 13.79
N THR A 166 9.93 8.91 13.85
CA THR A 166 11.08 8.48 14.66
C THR A 166 11.10 9.10 16.04
N TRP A 167 10.25 10.08 16.31
CA TRP A 167 10.21 10.75 17.61
C TRP A 167 9.51 9.86 18.65
N PRO A 168 10.08 9.72 19.87
CA PRO A 168 9.51 8.86 20.91
C PRO A 168 8.05 9.14 21.22
N GLY A 169 7.61 10.41 21.14
CA GLY A 169 6.22 10.80 21.37
C GLY A 169 5.22 10.19 20.39
N PHE A 170 5.68 9.72 19.21
CA PHE A 170 4.88 8.97 18.24
C PHE A 170 5.27 7.50 18.23
N ALA A 171 6.58 7.19 18.18
CA ALA A 171 7.07 5.83 17.99
C ALA A 171 6.80 4.91 19.18
N ASP A 172 6.88 5.45 20.40
CA ASP A 172 6.79 4.65 21.65
C ASP A 172 5.36 4.64 22.25
N LEU A 173 4.38 5.26 21.57
CA LEU A 173 3.01 5.26 22.06
C LEU A 173 2.26 4.00 21.61
N HIS A 174 1.76 3.23 22.58
CA HIS A 174 0.93 2.07 22.28
C HIS A 174 -0.43 2.50 21.68
N PRO A 175 -0.94 1.83 20.61
CA PRO A 175 -2.20 2.21 19.97
C PRO A 175 -3.44 2.12 20.88
N PHE A 176 -3.35 1.39 22.00
CA PHE A 176 -4.41 1.27 22.99
C PHE A 176 -4.07 1.97 24.32
N ALA A 177 -3.14 2.93 24.28
CA ALA A 177 -2.90 3.79 25.42
C ALA A 177 -4.19 4.51 25.84
N PRO A 178 -4.42 4.79 27.14
CA PRO A 178 -5.55 5.58 27.60
C PRO A 178 -5.63 6.92 26.88
N ALA A 179 -6.85 7.35 26.54
CA ALA A 179 -7.08 8.54 25.71
C ALA A 179 -6.43 9.83 26.29
N GLU A 180 -6.43 9.97 27.61
CA GLU A 180 -5.81 11.09 28.32
C GLU A 180 -4.28 11.11 28.21
N GLN A 181 -3.65 9.99 27.88
CA GLN A 181 -2.20 9.88 27.63
C GLN A 181 -1.85 10.11 26.16
N ALA A 182 -2.83 10.07 25.27
CA ALA A 182 -2.67 10.16 23.81
C ALA A 182 -3.33 11.42 23.20
N THR A 183 -3.55 12.48 24.00
CA THR A 183 -4.30 13.67 23.58
C THR A 183 -3.74 14.35 22.34
N GLY A 184 -2.40 14.44 22.20
CA GLY A 184 -1.75 14.99 21.01
C GLY A 184 -1.99 14.15 19.77
N TYR A 185 -2.01 12.82 19.91
CA TYR A 185 -2.30 11.90 18.81
C TYR A 185 -3.77 12.00 18.38
N HIS A 186 -4.70 12.11 19.34
CA HIS A 186 -6.13 12.32 19.03
C HIS A 186 -6.38 13.65 18.33
N GLN A 187 -5.63 14.71 18.68
CA GLN A 187 -5.71 15.97 17.96
C GLN A 187 -5.22 15.84 16.51
N LEU A 188 -4.08 15.19 16.31
CA LEU A 188 -3.54 14.91 14.96
C LEU A 188 -4.55 14.12 14.11
N ILE A 189 -5.18 13.10 14.68
CA ILE A 189 -6.21 12.30 14.01
C ILE A 189 -7.42 13.17 13.64
N ALA A 190 -7.92 13.97 14.58
CA ALA A 190 -9.05 14.87 14.34
C ALA A 190 -8.74 15.91 13.26
N ASP A 191 -7.52 16.44 13.23
CA ASP A 191 -7.07 17.36 12.17
C ASP A 191 -7.10 16.68 10.79
N ILE A 192 -6.56 15.45 10.67
CA ILE A 192 -6.56 14.71 9.41
C ILE A 192 -8.00 14.42 8.96
N GLU A 193 -8.86 13.94 9.85
CA GLU A 193 -10.26 13.66 9.53
C GLU A 193 -10.98 14.92 9.03
N ALA A 194 -10.78 16.05 9.72
CA ALA A 194 -11.36 17.34 9.33
C ALA A 194 -10.85 17.82 7.97
N TRP A 195 -9.54 17.73 7.72
CA TRP A 195 -8.95 18.11 6.44
C TRP A 195 -9.39 17.22 5.29
N LEU A 196 -9.50 15.92 5.52
CA LEU A 196 -10.01 14.98 4.51
C LEU A 196 -11.50 15.23 4.22
N CYS A 197 -12.32 15.53 5.25
CA CYS A 197 -13.71 15.97 5.05
C CYS A 197 -13.78 17.25 4.19
N GLU A 198 -12.95 18.25 4.48
CA GLU A 198 -12.91 19.51 3.72
C GLU A 198 -12.52 19.28 2.25
N MET A 199 -11.51 18.43 2.00
CA MET A 199 -11.04 18.15 0.64
C MET A 199 -12.01 17.32 -0.19
N THR A 200 -12.79 16.46 0.45
CA THR A 200 -13.68 15.51 -0.25
C THR A 200 -15.16 15.88 -0.22
N GLY A 201 -15.56 16.77 0.72
CA GLY A 201 -16.95 17.16 0.92
C GLY A 201 -17.78 16.14 1.70
N PHE A 202 -17.21 15.05 2.19
CA PHE A 202 -17.91 14.06 3.00
C PHE A 202 -18.19 14.55 4.42
N ALA A 203 -19.19 13.94 5.05
CA ALA A 203 -19.67 14.33 6.38
C ALA A 203 -18.80 13.77 7.51
N ALA A 204 -18.17 12.63 7.29
CA ALA A 204 -17.25 11.98 8.22
C ALA A 204 -16.23 11.11 7.50
N ILE A 205 -15.09 10.93 8.14
CA ILE A 205 -13.99 10.05 7.71
C ILE A 205 -13.77 8.99 8.81
N SER A 206 -13.42 7.77 8.41
CA SER A 206 -12.86 6.74 9.31
C SER A 206 -11.43 6.42 8.88
N LEU A 207 -10.49 6.57 9.79
CA LEU A 207 -9.08 6.19 9.61
C LEU A 207 -8.81 4.73 10.01
N GLN A 208 -9.84 3.93 10.26
CA GLN A 208 -9.65 2.55 10.71
C GLN A 208 -9.09 1.62 9.65
N PRO A 209 -9.50 1.67 8.36
CA PRO A 209 -8.94 0.76 7.36
C PRO A 209 -7.45 0.97 7.17
N ASN A 210 -6.67 -0.11 7.21
CA ASN A 210 -5.21 -0.12 7.13
C ASN A 210 -4.64 -0.53 5.75
N ALA A 211 -5.48 -0.56 4.73
CA ALA A 211 -5.10 -0.78 3.33
C ALA A 211 -6.19 -0.23 2.41
N GLY A 212 -5.84 0.05 1.14
CA GLY A 212 -6.83 0.49 0.14
C GLY A 212 -7.96 -0.51 -0.05
N SER A 213 -7.63 -1.79 -0.26
CA SER A 213 -8.63 -2.86 -0.39
C SER A 213 -9.49 -3.05 0.87
N GLN A 214 -8.94 -2.80 2.06
CA GLN A 214 -9.73 -2.81 3.29
C GLN A 214 -10.66 -1.59 3.37
N GLY A 215 -10.23 -0.43 2.85
CA GLY A 215 -11.09 0.74 2.68
C GLY A 215 -12.23 0.48 1.69
N GLU A 216 -11.93 -0.20 0.57
CA GLU A 216 -12.97 -0.65 -0.37
C GLU A 216 -14.00 -1.53 0.34
N LEU A 217 -13.54 -2.57 1.04
CA LEU A 217 -14.43 -3.47 1.78
C LEU A 217 -15.24 -2.73 2.84
N ALA A 218 -14.61 -1.86 3.62
CA ALA A 218 -15.30 -1.07 4.66
C ALA A 218 -16.39 -0.19 4.07
N GLY A 219 -16.12 0.46 2.92
CA GLY A 219 -17.12 1.26 2.20
C GLY A 219 -18.31 0.43 1.70
N MET A 220 -18.03 -0.75 1.14
CA MET A 220 -19.08 -1.66 0.67
C MET A 220 -19.91 -2.25 1.83
N LEU A 221 -19.27 -2.56 2.97
CA LEU A 221 -19.95 -2.99 4.19
C LEU A 221 -20.83 -1.88 4.78
N ALA A 222 -20.38 -0.62 4.73
CA ALA A 222 -21.21 0.52 5.14
C ALA A 222 -22.48 0.65 4.28
N ILE A 223 -22.38 0.46 2.96
CA ILE A 223 -23.53 0.42 2.05
C ILE A 223 -24.46 -0.77 2.37
N ARG A 224 -23.89 -1.96 2.63
CA ARG A 224 -24.69 -3.14 3.03
C ARG A 224 -25.44 -2.89 4.34
N SER A 225 -24.76 -2.36 5.35
CA SER A 225 -25.36 -2.01 6.64
C SER A 225 -26.49 -0.97 6.47
N TYR A 226 -26.29 0.04 5.62
CA TYR A 226 -27.33 1.04 5.30
C TYR A 226 -28.58 0.42 4.72
N HIS A 227 -28.45 -0.48 3.75
CA HIS A 227 -29.60 -1.17 3.17
C HIS A 227 -30.26 -2.12 4.18
N SER A 228 -29.48 -2.87 4.94
CA SER A 228 -30.02 -3.81 5.95
C SER A 228 -30.83 -3.12 7.03
N THR A 229 -30.37 -1.95 7.53
CA THR A 229 -31.12 -1.17 8.54
C THR A 229 -32.44 -0.58 8.02
N ARG A 230 -32.70 -0.68 6.73
CA ARG A 230 -33.92 -0.23 6.04
C ARG A 230 -34.82 -1.37 5.59
N ASP A 231 -34.52 -2.60 6.06
CA ASP A 231 -35.21 -3.83 5.62
C ASP A 231 -35.05 -4.08 4.09
N GLU A 232 -33.97 -3.63 3.49
CA GLU A 232 -33.66 -3.74 2.06
C GLU A 232 -32.55 -4.80 1.78
N ASP A 233 -32.52 -5.90 2.53
CA ASP A 233 -31.50 -6.95 2.41
C ASP A 233 -31.42 -7.60 1.00
N GLY A 234 -32.50 -7.49 0.22
CA GLY A 234 -32.54 -7.94 -1.17
C GLY A 234 -31.70 -7.11 -2.15
N ARG A 235 -31.17 -5.96 -1.75
CA ARG A 235 -30.24 -5.16 -2.56
C ARG A 235 -28.86 -5.79 -2.51
N ASP A 236 -28.52 -6.56 -3.56
CA ASP A 236 -27.28 -7.33 -3.65
C ASP A 236 -26.47 -7.06 -4.94
N ALA A 237 -27.02 -6.33 -5.91
CA ALA A 237 -26.35 -6.06 -7.16
C ALA A 237 -25.41 -4.84 -7.05
N CYS A 238 -24.16 -5.01 -7.49
CA CYS A 238 -23.19 -3.94 -7.60
C CYS A 238 -22.77 -3.75 -9.06
N LEU A 239 -23.06 -2.58 -9.63
CA LEU A 239 -22.61 -2.19 -10.97
C LEU A 239 -21.12 -1.83 -10.91
N ILE A 240 -20.33 -2.32 -11.86
CA ILE A 240 -18.88 -2.04 -11.92
C ILE A 240 -18.48 -1.84 -13.38
N PRO A 241 -17.99 -0.63 -13.77
CA PRO A 241 -17.45 -0.41 -15.12
C PRO A 241 -16.28 -1.35 -15.40
N VAL A 242 -16.16 -1.80 -16.65
CA VAL A 242 -15.05 -2.69 -17.09
C VAL A 242 -13.67 -2.02 -16.96
N SER A 243 -13.62 -0.70 -16.84
CA SER A 243 -12.41 0.07 -16.52
C SER A 243 -12.01 0.02 -15.05
N ALA A 244 -12.82 -0.51 -14.13
CA ALA A 244 -12.52 -0.51 -12.71
C ALA A 244 -11.28 -1.32 -12.37
N HIS A 245 -10.59 -0.93 -11.29
CA HIS A 245 -9.46 -1.71 -10.77
C HIS A 245 -9.92 -3.12 -10.37
N GLY A 246 -9.07 -4.13 -10.58
CA GLY A 246 -9.40 -5.53 -10.32
C GLY A 246 -9.78 -5.86 -8.87
N THR A 247 -9.43 -5.01 -7.90
CA THR A 247 -9.84 -5.15 -6.50
C THR A 247 -11.30 -4.80 -6.25
N ASN A 248 -11.92 -3.94 -7.08
CA ASN A 248 -13.31 -3.51 -6.89
C ASN A 248 -14.31 -4.69 -6.96
N PRO A 249 -14.28 -5.55 -8.01
CA PRO A 249 -15.13 -6.75 -8.03
C PRO A 249 -14.89 -7.68 -6.84
N ALA A 250 -13.65 -7.85 -6.40
CA ALA A 250 -13.31 -8.69 -5.25
C ALA A 250 -13.92 -8.14 -3.96
N SER A 251 -13.82 -6.83 -3.71
CA SER A 251 -14.39 -6.17 -2.55
C SER A 251 -15.92 -6.23 -2.54
N ALA A 252 -16.58 -6.07 -3.70
CA ALA A 252 -18.03 -6.24 -3.83
C ALA A 252 -18.47 -7.67 -3.45
N VAL A 253 -17.78 -8.69 -3.97
CA VAL A 253 -18.06 -10.10 -3.65
C VAL A 253 -17.84 -10.39 -2.17
N MET A 254 -16.74 -9.88 -1.57
CA MET A 254 -16.48 -10.04 -0.14
C MET A 254 -17.56 -9.40 0.73
N ALA A 255 -18.16 -8.29 0.28
CA ALA A 255 -19.30 -7.66 0.94
C ALA A 255 -20.64 -8.38 0.69
N GLY A 256 -20.63 -9.52 -0.01
CA GLY A 256 -21.82 -10.31 -0.32
C GLY A 256 -22.66 -9.74 -1.47
N MET A 257 -22.06 -8.96 -2.38
CA MET A 257 -22.74 -8.39 -3.53
C MET A 257 -22.41 -9.16 -4.80
N ARG A 258 -23.37 -9.18 -5.73
CA ARG A 258 -23.25 -9.75 -7.06
C ARG A 258 -22.77 -8.68 -8.04
N VAL A 259 -21.65 -8.93 -8.71
CA VAL A 259 -21.07 -8.01 -9.69
C VAL A 259 -21.86 -8.01 -11.00
N VAL A 260 -22.20 -6.82 -11.49
CA VAL A 260 -22.82 -6.58 -12.79
C VAL A 260 -21.93 -5.63 -13.58
N PRO A 261 -21.19 -6.12 -14.60
CA PRO A 261 -20.27 -5.28 -15.36
C PRO A 261 -21.03 -4.27 -16.24
N VAL A 262 -20.51 -3.04 -16.30
CA VAL A 262 -21.00 -1.96 -17.16
C VAL A 262 -19.96 -1.66 -18.22
N ALA A 263 -20.37 -1.53 -19.48
CA ALA A 263 -19.48 -1.22 -20.59
C ALA A 263 -18.91 0.20 -20.49
N CYS A 264 -17.77 0.41 -21.14
CA CYS A 264 -17.23 1.73 -21.47
C CYS A 264 -17.39 1.99 -22.97
N ASP A 265 -17.49 3.27 -23.34
CA ASP A 265 -17.51 3.71 -24.73
C ASP A 265 -16.09 3.74 -25.34
N ASP A 266 -15.98 4.08 -26.62
CA ASP A 266 -14.70 4.13 -27.36
C ASP A 266 -13.79 5.27 -26.88
N ASP A 267 -14.32 6.26 -26.17
CA ASP A 267 -13.57 7.38 -25.56
C ASP A 267 -13.09 7.06 -24.13
N GLY A 268 -13.42 5.88 -23.62
CA GLY A 268 -13.03 5.39 -22.29
C GLY A 268 -13.92 5.88 -21.15
N ASN A 269 -15.07 6.49 -21.43
CA ASN A 269 -16.07 6.86 -20.44
C ASN A 269 -17.05 5.70 -20.20
N ILE A 270 -17.84 5.80 -19.14
CA ILE A 270 -18.92 4.84 -18.86
C ILE A 270 -20.01 4.97 -19.93
N ASP A 271 -20.40 3.86 -20.54
CA ASP A 271 -21.55 3.83 -21.45
C ASP A 271 -22.85 4.07 -20.67
N ILE A 272 -23.39 5.29 -20.82
CA ILE A 272 -24.61 5.73 -20.11
C ILE A 272 -25.82 4.90 -20.50
N ALA A 273 -25.92 4.43 -21.77
CA ALA A 273 -27.04 3.63 -22.22
C ALA A 273 -27.00 2.23 -21.58
N ASP A 274 -25.84 1.60 -21.54
CA ASP A 274 -25.62 0.32 -20.86
C ASP A 274 -25.86 0.44 -19.36
N LEU A 275 -25.35 1.51 -18.72
CA LEU A 275 -25.57 1.78 -17.30
C LEU A 275 -27.07 1.88 -16.97
N ARG A 276 -27.84 2.64 -17.75
CA ARG A 276 -29.31 2.77 -17.55
C ARG A 276 -30.03 1.45 -17.72
N MET A 277 -29.68 0.69 -18.74
CA MET A 277 -30.27 -0.63 -19.00
C MET A 277 -30.02 -1.56 -17.82
N LYS A 278 -28.79 -1.68 -17.36
CA LYS A 278 -28.39 -2.57 -16.25
C LYS A 278 -28.96 -2.12 -14.91
N ALA A 279 -29.02 -0.82 -14.65
CA ALA A 279 -29.67 -0.29 -13.45
C ALA A 279 -31.16 -0.65 -13.43
N ALA A 280 -31.84 -0.53 -14.58
CA ALA A 280 -33.24 -0.91 -14.71
C ALA A 280 -33.46 -2.44 -14.59
N GLU A 281 -32.56 -3.26 -15.15
CA GLU A 281 -32.59 -4.73 -15.01
C GLU A 281 -32.37 -5.18 -13.55
N CYS A 282 -31.49 -4.50 -12.80
CA CYS A 282 -31.29 -4.78 -11.38
C CYS A 282 -32.54 -4.35 -10.55
N GLY A 283 -33.19 -3.26 -10.90
CA GLY A 283 -34.35 -2.76 -10.19
C GLY A 283 -34.12 -2.62 -8.69
N ASP A 284 -35.00 -3.19 -7.89
CA ASP A 284 -34.92 -3.15 -6.42
C ASP A 284 -33.72 -3.96 -5.85
N ALA A 285 -33.03 -4.75 -6.65
CA ALA A 285 -31.81 -5.44 -6.22
C ALA A 285 -30.56 -4.57 -6.32
N LEU A 286 -30.63 -3.37 -6.94
CA LEU A 286 -29.45 -2.50 -7.05
C LEU A 286 -29.03 -1.96 -5.69
N ALA A 287 -27.86 -2.40 -5.21
CA ALA A 287 -27.25 -1.95 -3.97
C ALA A 287 -26.28 -0.79 -4.19
N ALA A 288 -25.38 -0.93 -5.17
CA ALA A 288 -24.29 0.02 -5.36
C ALA A 288 -23.80 0.10 -6.81
N LEU A 289 -23.08 1.18 -7.10
CA LEU A 289 -22.12 1.30 -8.19
C LEU A 289 -20.73 1.53 -7.58
N MET A 290 -19.72 0.82 -8.05
CA MET A 290 -18.31 1.16 -7.79
C MET A 290 -17.73 1.85 -9.02
N VAL A 291 -17.26 3.09 -8.87
CA VAL A 291 -16.69 3.89 -9.97
C VAL A 291 -15.37 4.52 -9.54
N THR A 292 -14.40 4.58 -10.45
CA THR A 292 -13.12 5.29 -10.26
C THR A 292 -13.21 6.68 -10.92
N TYR A 293 -12.76 7.73 -10.24
CA TYR A 293 -12.76 9.08 -10.79
C TYR A 293 -11.49 9.87 -10.34
N PRO A 294 -10.70 10.47 -11.28
CA PRO A 294 -10.78 10.20 -12.72
C PRO A 294 -10.68 8.71 -13.03
N SER A 295 -11.17 8.29 -14.20
CA SER A 295 -11.19 6.86 -14.54
C SER A 295 -9.77 6.32 -14.71
N THR A 296 -9.58 5.00 -14.57
CA THR A 296 -8.30 4.33 -14.87
C THR A 296 -7.86 4.45 -16.34
N HIS A 297 -8.74 4.97 -17.22
CA HIS A 297 -8.38 5.37 -18.58
C HIS A 297 -7.62 6.70 -18.64
N GLY A 298 -7.36 7.35 -17.50
CA GLY A 298 -6.66 8.64 -17.42
C GLY A 298 -7.51 9.84 -17.83
N VAL A 299 -8.83 9.72 -17.84
CA VAL A 299 -9.76 10.77 -18.25
C VAL A 299 -10.77 11.11 -17.16
N PHE A 300 -11.21 12.37 -17.14
CA PHE A 300 -12.33 12.80 -16.31
C PHE A 300 -13.65 12.34 -16.96
N GLU A 301 -14.39 11.48 -16.27
CA GLU A 301 -15.73 11.07 -16.67
C GLU A 301 -16.66 12.29 -16.75
N THR A 302 -17.03 12.68 -17.99
CA THR A 302 -17.79 13.91 -18.23
C THR A 302 -19.21 13.85 -17.69
N HIS A 303 -19.77 12.64 -17.59
CA HIS A 303 -21.14 12.37 -17.17
C HIS A 303 -21.24 11.88 -15.72
N ILE A 304 -20.20 12.06 -14.89
CA ILE A 304 -20.17 11.49 -13.52
C ILE A 304 -21.43 11.84 -12.69
N ARG A 305 -21.97 13.08 -12.80
CA ARG A 305 -23.20 13.46 -12.09
C ARG A 305 -24.42 12.69 -12.59
N GLU A 306 -24.49 12.43 -13.90
CA GLU A 306 -25.56 11.63 -14.49
C GLU A 306 -25.46 10.17 -14.08
N VAL A 307 -24.23 9.63 -14.06
CA VAL A 307 -23.92 8.29 -13.53
C VAL A 307 -24.44 8.13 -12.11
N CYS A 308 -24.10 9.05 -11.21
CA CYS A 308 -24.58 9.05 -9.83
C CYS A 308 -26.12 9.12 -9.75
N ASN A 309 -26.74 10.02 -10.52
CA ASN A 309 -28.18 10.20 -10.52
C ASN A 309 -28.95 8.95 -11.01
N ILE A 310 -28.41 8.21 -11.99
CA ILE A 310 -29.02 6.95 -12.45
C ILE A 310 -29.06 5.92 -11.32
N VAL A 311 -27.98 5.78 -10.59
CA VAL A 311 -27.87 4.83 -9.48
C VAL A 311 -28.79 5.22 -8.32
N HIS A 312 -28.77 6.50 -7.92
CA HIS A 312 -29.66 7.02 -6.87
C HIS A 312 -31.15 6.89 -7.21
N ALA A 313 -31.53 7.12 -8.48
CA ALA A 313 -32.89 6.97 -8.92
C ALA A 313 -33.41 5.52 -8.78
N SER A 314 -32.52 4.54 -8.77
CA SER A 314 -32.80 3.12 -8.53
C SER A 314 -32.62 2.70 -7.06
N GLY A 315 -32.32 3.64 -6.15
CA GLY A 315 -32.14 3.39 -4.72
C GLY A 315 -30.76 2.86 -4.32
N GLY A 316 -29.83 2.71 -5.27
CA GLY A 316 -28.44 2.30 -5.02
C GLY A 316 -27.60 3.44 -4.45
N GLN A 317 -26.42 3.10 -3.92
CA GLN A 317 -25.42 4.03 -3.42
C GLN A 317 -24.21 4.07 -4.35
N VAL A 318 -23.51 5.20 -4.42
CA VAL A 318 -22.31 5.37 -5.24
C VAL A 318 -21.07 5.29 -4.39
N TYR A 319 -20.31 4.22 -4.58
CA TYR A 319 -18.97 4.09 -4.06
C TYR A 319 -17.97 4.62 -5.09
N LEU A 320 -17.16 5.60 -4.67
CA LEU A 320 -16.06 6.14 -5.47
C LEU A 320 -14.75 5.49 -5.05
N ASP A 321 -14.06 4.89 -6.00
CA ASP A 321 -12.65 4.56 -5.85
C ASP A 321 -11.82 5.84 -5.99
N GLY A 322 -11.50 6.44 -4.85
CA GLY A 322 -10.65 7.61 -4.71
C GLY A 322 -9.24 7.25 -4.25
N ALA A 323 -8.78 6.03 -4.54
CA ALA A 323 -7.43 5.58 -4.22
C ALA A 323 -6.37 6.62 -4.59
N ASN A 324 -6.59 7.33 -5.68
CA ASN A 324 -5.76 8.44 -6.14
C ASN A 324 -6.60 9.71 -6.27
N LEU A 325 -6.29 10.74 -5.49
CA LEU A 325 -6.91 12.07 -5.54
C LEU A 325 -5.99 13.13 -6.21
N ASN A 326 -4.91 12.74 -6.86
CA ASN A 326 -3.91 13.67 -7.43
C ASN A 326 -4.49 14.66 -8.46
N ALA A 327 -5.62 14.32 -9.07
CA ALA A 327 -6.31 15.22 -10.00
C ALA A 327 -7.52 15.94 -9.39
N MET A 328 -7.79 15.79 -8.09
CA MET A 328 -9.02 16.29 -7.48
C MET A 328 -8.81 17.32 -6.37
N VAL A 329 -7.78 17.17 -5.54
CA VAL A 329 -7.59 18.03 -4.36
C VAL A 329 -7.54 19.51 -4.75
N GLY A 330 -8.44 20.30 -4.15
CA GLY A 330 -8.57 21.74 -4.41
C GLY A 330 -9.30 22.12 -5.71
N PHE A 331 -9.83 21.14 -6.49
CA PHE A 331 -10.58 21.35 -7.74
C PHE A 331 -11.99 20.79 -7.70
N CYS A 332 -12.18 19.59 -7.17
CA CYS A 332 -13.50 19.03 -7.00
C CYS A 332 -13.59 18.22 -5.70
N ARG A 333 -14.80 18.11 -5.18
CA ARG A 333 -15.15 17.33 -4.00
C ARG A 333 -16.05 16.19 -4.40
N PRO A 334 -15.63 14.93 -4.20
CA PRO A 334 -16.41 13.75 -4.62
C PRO A 334 -17.86 13.74 -4.13
N ALA A 335 -18.10 14.10 -2.88
CA ALA A 335 -19.45 14.15 -2.33
C ALA A 335 -20.37 15.15 -3.05
N GLU A 336 -19.83 16.24 -3.64
CA GLU A 336 -20.62 17.27 -4.31
C GLU A 336 -21.11 16.87 -5.70
N PHE A 337 -20.49 15.85 -6.33
CA PHE A 337 -21.00 15.32 -7.60
C PHE A 337 -21.86 14.07 -7.45
N GLY A 338 -22.00 13.53 -6.22
CA GLY A 338 -22.94 12.46 -5.92
C GLY A 338 -22.31 11.16 -5.43
N ALA A 339 -21.02 11.14 -5.06
CA ALA A 339 -20.45 9.99 -4.37
C ALA A 339 -20.97 9.91 -2.92
N ASP A 340 -21.40 8.72 -2.49
CA ASP A 340 -21.90 8.46 -1.14
C ASP A 340 -20.81 7.95 -0.22
N VAL A 341 -19.87 7.19 -0.77
CA VAL A 341 -18.69 6.64 -0.09
C VAL A 341 -17.46 6.84 -0.98
N CYS A 342 -16.31 7.12 -0.37
CA CYS A 342 -15.03 7.14 -1.08
C CYS A 342 -13.95 6.57 -0.18
N HIS A 343 -13.14 5.62 -0.67
CA HIS A 343 -11.89 5.31 -0.01
C HIS A 343 -10.75 6.17 -0.55
N LEU A 344 -9.75 6.40 0.30
CA LEU A 344 -8.59 7.22 0.01
C LEU A 344 -7.33 6.41 0.34
N ASN A 345 -6.28 6.51 -0.49
CA ASN A 345 -4.99 5.92 -0.14
C ASN A 345 -4.01 7.02 0.31
N LEU A 346 -3.71 7.07 1.61
CA LEU A 346 -2.75 8.05 2.13
C LEU A 346 -1.34 7.81 1.60
N HIS A 347 -1.03 6.60 1.15
CA HIS A 347 0.23 6.23 0.50
C HIS A 347 0.30 6.56 -1.00
N LYS A 348 -0.65 7.32 -1.52
CA LYS A 348 -0.64 7.88 -2.87
C LYS A 348 -0.62 9.41 -2.79
N THR A 349 -1.75 10.06 -2.78
CA THR A 349 -1.86 11.53 -2.78
C THR A 349 -1.25 12.20 -1.54
N PHE A 350 -1.27 11.54 -0.38
CA PHE A 350 -0.89 12.13 0.91
C PHE A 350 0.44 11.61 1.47
N CYS A 351 1.36 11.22 0.59
CA CYS A 351 2.80 11.04 0.84
C CYS A 351 3.24 9.95 1.82
N ILE A 352 2.39 9.07 2.31
CA ILE A 352 2.87 7.92 3.06
C ILE A 352 3.66 7.03 2.10
N PRO A 353 4.91 6.61 2.43
CA PRO A 353 5.70 5.73 1.56
C PRO A 353 5.10 4.33 1.50
N HIS A 354 5.32 3.62 0.38
CA HIS A 354 4.80 2.26 0.20
C HIS A 354 5.52 1.20 1.06
N GLY A 355 6.71 1.49 1.58
CA GLY A 355 7.41 0.74 2.64
C GLY A 355 7.73 -0.72 2.31
N GLY A 356 7.79 -1.09 1.03
CA GLY A 356 8.17 -2.45 0.59
C GLY A 356 7.08 -3.50 0.78
N GLY A 357 5.81 -3.13 0.81
CA GLY A 357 4.72 -4.10 0.86
C GLY A 357 3.48 -3.65 1.62
N GLY A 358 3.02 -2.46 1.35
CA GLY A 358 1.70 -2.02 1.78
C GLY A 358 1.62 -1.56 3.21
N PRO A 359 2.30 -0.48 3.59
CA PRO A 359 1.94 0.23 4.78
C PRO A 359 0.55 0.77 4.57
N GLY A 360 -0.30 0.51 5.51
CA GLY A 360 -1.62 0.71 5.15
C GLY A 360 -2.32 1.81 5.89
N MET A 361 -2.81 2.75 5.12
CA MET A 361 -3.93 3.61 5.49
C MET A 361 -4.82 3.80 4.28
N GLY A 362 -6.03 3.24 4.35
CA GLY A 362 -7.08 3.38 3.34
C GLY A 362 -8.35 3.97 3.94
N PRO A 363 -8.33 5.22 4.44
CA PRO A 363 -9.51 5.84 5.05
C PRO A 363 -10.73 5.80 4.14
N ILE A 364 -11.92 5.77 4.74
CA ILE A 364 -13.17 5.97 4.02
C ILE A 364 -13.86 7.24 4.47
N GLY A 365 -14.36 8.01 3.49
CA GLY A 365 -15.27 9.14 3.69
C GLY A 365 -16.68 8.76 3.28
N VAL A 366 -17.66 9.24 4.03
CA VAL A 366 -19.06 8.90 3.78
C VAL A 366 -19.98 10.11 3.85
N GLY A 367 -21.06 10.06 3.05
CA GLY A 367 -22.17 10.99 3.11
C GLY A 367 -22.91 10.90 4.45
N LYS A 368 -23.63 11.97 4.83
CA LYS A 368 -24.27 12.09 6.14
C LYS A 368 -25.16 10.89 6.53
N HIS A 369 -25.86 10.30 5.58
CA HIS A 369 -26.75 9.18 5.82
C HIS A 369 -26.03 7.85 6.09
N LEU A 370 -24.74 7.76 5.75
CA LEU A 370 -23.89 6.60 5.98
C LEU A 370 -23.00 6.72 7.21
N VAL A 371 -22.98 7.86 7.90
CA VAL A 371 -22.17 8.05 9.13
C VAL A 371 -22.46 6.99 10.20
N PRO A 372 -23.73 6.59 10.47
CA PRO A 372 -24.00 5.51 11.45
C PRO A 372 -23.51 4.13 11.05
N HIS A 373 -23.02 3.96 9.81
CA HIS A 373 -22.58 2.68 9.23
C HIS A 373 -21.05 2.61 9.05
N LEU A 374 -20.31 3.62 9.53
CA LEU A 374 -18.85 3.57 9.59
C LEU A 374 -18.38 2.41 10.49
N PRO A 375 -17.16 1.89 10.26
CA PRO A 375 -16.61 0.84 11.12
C PRO A 375 -16.67 1.20 12.60
N GLY A 376 -17.22 0.31 13.41
CA GLY A 376 -17.30 0.46 14.86
C GLY A 376 -15.94 0.32 15.55
N ASP A 377 -15.88 0.65 16.85
CA ASP A 377 -14.65 0.56 17.63
C ASP A 377 -14.35 -0.90 18.03
N PRO A 378 -13.23 -1.48 17.60
CA PRO A 378 -12.88 -2.85 17.93
C PRO A 378 -12.68 -3.10 19.45
N LEU A 379 -12.43 -2.05 20.24
CA LEU A 379 -12.20 -2.17 21.69
C LEU A 379 -13.50 -2.14 22.49
N THR A 380 -14.53 -1.46 22.00
CA THR A 380 -15.85 -1.38 22.67
C THR A 380 -16.78 -2.52 22.27
N GLY A 381 -16.39 -3.32 21.25
CA GLY A 381 -17.22 -4.41 20.73
C GLY A 381 -18.37 -3.90 19.85
N GLU A 382 -18.25 -2.68 19.31
CA GLU A 382 -19.16 -2.18 18.29
C GLU A 382 -19.01 -2.96 16.99
N ASP A 383 -20.11 -3.22 16.32
CA ASP A 383 -20.14 -4.00 15.07
C ASP A 383 -19.43 -3.28 13.91
N GLY A 384 -19.00 -4.06 12.92
CA GLY A 384 -18.47 -3.54 11.66
C GLY A 384 -17.01 -3.12 11.67
N ALA A 385 -16.26 -3.35 12.76
CA ALA A 385 -14.81 -3.12 12.77
C ALA A 385 -14.10 -3.94 11.68
N VAL A 386 -13.23 -3.29 10.90
CA VAL A 386 -12.45 -3.92 9.81
C VAL A 386 -10.97 -4.09 10.15
N SER A 387 -10.51 -3.48 11.24
CA SER A 387 -9.15 -3.57 11.75
C SER A 387 -9.15 -3.81 13.26
N ALA A 388 -8.10 -4.46 13.77
CA ALA A 388 -7.94 -4.68 15.22
C ALA A 388 -7.58 -3.41 15.98
N ALA A 389 -7.08 -2.37 15.30
CA ALA A 389 -6.76 -1.06 15.88
C ALA A 389 -7.77 0.00 15.40
N ARG A 390 -8.10 0.96 16.29
CA ARG A 390 -9.07 2.04 16.00
C ARG A 390 -8.72 2.86 14.77
N TYR A 391 -7.43 3.06 14.52
CA TYR A 391 -6.92 4.00 13.51
C TYR A 391 -5.93 3.32 12.55
N GLY A 392 -6.18 2.06 12.19
CA GLY A 392 -5.38 1.30 11.24
C GLY A 392 -3.90 1.21 11.66
N SER A 393 -3.01 1.88 10.92
CA SER A 393 -1.58 1.98 11.21
C SER A 393 -1.22 3.39 11.70
N PRO A 394 -1.51 3.74 12.97
CA PRO A 394 -1.51 5.14 13.42
C PRO A 394 -0.12 5.78 13.40
N LEU A 395 0.97 5.01 13.53
CA LEU A 395 2.34 5.56 13.50
C LEU A 395 2.68 6.30 12.19
N ILE A 396 2.03 5.96 11.07
CA ILE A 396 2.33 6.62 9.79
C ILE A 396 1.45 7.84 9.50
N LEU A 397 0.42 8.12 10.32
CA LEU A 397 -0.43 9.30 10.19
C LEU A 397 0.32 10.64 10.33
N PRO A 398 1.35 10.78 11.18
CA PRO A 398 2.15 12.00 11.25
C PRO A 398 2.74 12.45 9.91
N ILE A 399 3.01 11.51 8.98
CA ILE A 399 3.53 11.82 7.63
C ILE A 399 2.48 12.61 6.84
N THR A 400 1.26 12.10 6.78
CA THR A 400 0.15 12.79 6.10
C THR A 400 -0.18 14.12 6.76
N TRP A 401 -0.19 14.16 8.10
CA TRP A 401 -0.43 15.40 8.83
C TRP A 401 0.63 16.46 8.51
N ALA A 402 1.92 16.07 8.52
CA ALA A 402 3.04 16.96 8.19
C ALA A 402 2.93 17.46 6.74
N TYR A 403 2.65 16.56 5.78
CA TYR A 403 2.46 16.91 4.37
C TYR A 403 1.36 17.97 4.20
N ILE A 404 0.16 17.73 4.74
CA ILE A 404 -0.97 18.65 4.61
C ILE A 404 -0.66 19.98 5.30
N ALA A 405 -0.08 19.94 6.52
CA ALA A 405 0.24 21.15 7.28
C ALA A 405 1.32 22.01 6.61
N MET A 406 2.36 21.39 6.04
CA MET A 406 3.44 22.09 5.35
C MET A 406 3.01 22.65 3.99
N MET A 407 2.21 21.91 3.23
CA MET A 407 1.71 22.34 1.94
C MET A 407 0.62 23.43 2.06
N GLY A 408 -0.27 23.28 3.04
CA GLY A 408 -1.45 24.12 3.16
C GLY A 408 -2.39 24.01 1.94
N ALA A 409 -3.51 24.71 1.97
CA ALA A 409 -4.50 24.65 0.88
C ALA A 409 -3.93 25.09 -0.49
N ALA A 410 -3.06 26.09 -0.50
CA ALA A 410 -2.44 26.59 -1.74
C ALA A 410 -1.48 25.56 -2.35
N GLY A 411 -0.59 24.99 -1.53
CA GLY A 411 0.37 23.98 -1.99
C GLY A 411 -0.30 22.69 -2.45
N LEU A 412 -1.31 22.20 -1.74
CA LEU A 412 -2.09 21.03 -2.14
C LEU A 412 -2.78 21.23 -3.51
N ARG A 413 -3.34 22.42 -3.73
CA ARG A 413 -3.92 22.77 -5.04
C ARG A 413 -2.87 22.85 -6.13
N GLU A 414 -1.70 23.44 -5.84
CA GLU A 414 -0.57 23.52 -6.78
C GLU A 414 -0.06 22.11 -7.11
N ALA A 415 0.06 21.21 -6.13
CA ALA A 415 0.43 19.82 -6.35
C ALA A 415 -0.50 19.14 -7.37
N THR A 416 -1.82 19.32 -7.23
CA THR A 416 -2.79 18.79 -8.20
C THR A 416 -2.61 19.40 -9.60
N GLN A 417 -2.36 20.72 -9.70
CA GLN A 417 -2.10 21.37 -10.98
C GLN A 417 -0.86 20.82 -11.66
N VAL A 418 0.23 20.64 -10.89
CA VAL A 418 1.49 20.11 -11.42
C VAL A 418 1.34 18.65 -11.82
N ALA A 419 0.63 17.81 -11.05
CA ALA A 419 0.37 16.42 -11.43
C ALA A 419 -0.34 16.31 -12.79
N ILE A 420 -1.40 17.09 -13.00
CA ILE A 420 -2.11 17.14 -14.27
C ILE A 420 -1.21 17.70 -15.38
N LEU A 421 -0.46 18.77 -15.11
CA LEU A 421 0.45 19.37 -16.08
C LEU A 421 1.53 18.38 -16.53
N ASN A 422 2.16 17.67 -15.60
CA ASN A 422 3.21 16.70 -15.87
C ASN A 422 2.70 15.53 -16.73
N ALA A 423 1.52 14.99 -16.43
CA ALA A 423 0.91 13.94 -17.24
C ALA A 423 0.62 14.41 -18.67
N ASN A 424 0.08 15.61 -18.84
CA ASN A 424 -0.18 16.20 -20.15
C ASN A 424 1.12 16.54 -20.90
N TYR A 425 2.17 16.96 -20.19
CA TYR A 425 3.50 17.17 -20.78
C TYR A 425 4.06 15.87 -21.37
N VAL A 426 4.01 14.77 -20.61
CA VAL A 426 4.45 13.46 -21.10
C VAL A 426 3.59 13.00 -22.28
N ALA A 427 2.27 13.10 -22.17
CA ALA A 427 1.33 12.73 -23.24
C ALA A 427 1.62 13.51 -24.54
N GLN A 428 1.88 14.82 -24.46
CA GLN A 428 2.21 15.65 -25.62
C GLN A 428 3.58 15.30 -26.22
N ARG A 429 4.60 15.10 -25.36
CA ARG A 429 5.96 14.77 -25.80
C ARG A 429 6.05 13.42 -26.50
N LEU A 430 5.24 12.46 -26.08
CA LEU A 430 5.27 11.09 -26.60
C LEU A 430 4.19 10.80 -27.64
N GLY A 431 3.15 11.62 -27.77
CA GLY A 431 1.95 11.34 -28.55
C GLY A 431 2.18 11.02 -30.04
N ASP A 432 3.20 11.60 -30.66
CA ASP A 432 3.55 11.32 -32.06
C ASP A 432 4.22 9.92 -32.23
N ALA A 433 4.92 9.44 -31.22
CA ALA A 433 5.62 8.16 -31.23
C ALA A 433 4.79 7.02 -30.59
N TYR A 434 4.04 7.36 -29.57
CA TYR A 434 3.14 6.47 -28.81
C TYR A 434 1.77 7.15 -28.70
N PRO A 435 0.79 6.80 -29.52
CA PRO A 435 -0.53 7.40 -29.43
C PRO A 435 -1.11 7.33 -28.03
N VAL A 436 -1.66 8.43 -27.53
CA VAL A 436 -2.39 8.44 -26.27
C VAL A 436 -3.76 7.84 -26.53
N LEU A 437 -4.07 6.72 -25.86
CA LEU A 437 -5.25 5.90 -26.19
C LEU A 437 -6.56 6.62 -25.87
N TYR A 438 -6.61 7.30 -24.71
CA TYR A 438 -7.79 8.03 -24.27
C TYR A 438 -7.45 9.45 -23.88
N THR A 439 -8.28 10.41 -24.30
CA THR A 439 -8.19 11.81 -23.91
C THR A 439 -9.59 12.36 -23.63
N GLY A 440 -9.69 13.37 -22.78
CA GLY A 440 -10.92 14.12 -22.62
C GLY A 440 -11.25 14.99 -23.84
N ALA A 441 -12.41 15.63 -23.86
CA ALA A 441 -12.93 16.42 -24.98
C ALA A 441 -11.99 17.53 -25.50
N GLY A 442 -11.03 17.99 -24.69
CA GLY A 442 -10.01 18.98 -25.08
C GLY A 442 -8.70 18.37 -25.56
N GLY A 443 -8.60 17.05 -25.73
CA GLY A 443 -7.36 16.35 -26.07
C GLY A 443 -6.38 16.25 -24.89
N HIS A 444 -6.85 16.42 -23.65
CA HIS A 444 -6.05 16.38 -22.44
C HIS A 444 -6.35 15.14 -21.59
N VAL A 445 -5.35 14.72 -20.80
CA VAL A 445 -5.47 13.66 -19.81
C VAL A 445 -5.57 14.25 -18.39
N ALA A 446 -5.93 13.42 -17.42
CA ALA A 446 -5.93 13.78 -16.00
C ALA A 446 -4.48 13.76 -15.44
N HIS A 447 -4.22 13.03 -14.37
CA HIS A 447 -2.90 12.93 -13.74
C HIS A 447 -2.05 11.76 -14.26
N GLU A 448 -2.58 10.97 -15.17
CA GLU A 448 -1.93 9.81 -15.82
C GLU A 448 -2.40 9.70 -17.27
N CYS A 449 -1.65 8.99 -18.10
CA CYS A 449 -1.99 8.74 -19.50
C CYS A 449 -1.69 7.29 -19.89
N ILE A 450 -2.45 6.79 -20.89
CA ILE A 450 -2.24 5.47 -21.47
C ILE A 450 -1.62 5.61 -22.85
N LEU A 451 -0.41 5.10 -23.02
CA LEU A 451 0.31 5.05 -24.27
C LEU A 451 -0.02 3.74 -24.99
N ASP A 452 -0.55 3.83 -26.19
CA ASP A 452 -0.89 2.66 -27.02
C ASP A 452 0.35 2.17 -27.78
N THR A 453 0.77 0.94 -27.48
CA THR A 453 1.93 0.30 -28.13
C THR A 453 1.52 -0.86 -29.03
N ARG A 454 0.23 -1.21 -29.09
CA ARG A 454 -0.26 -2.46 -29.67
C ARG A 454 0.08 -2.65 -31.14
N GLU A 455 -0.29 -1.69 -31.99
CA GLU A 455 -0.06 -1.79 -33.44
C GLU A 455 1.44 -1.77 -33.78
N MET A 456 2.17 -0.83 -33.19
CA MET A 456 3.61 -0.68 -33.41
C MET A 456 4.38 -1.93 -33.04
N LEU A 457 4.12 -2.51 -31.87
CA LEU A 457 4.80 -3.70 -31.40
C LEU A 457 4.40 -4.95 -32.18
N ALA A 458 3.13 -5.09 -32.56
CA ALA A 458 2.67 -6.19 -33.39
C ALA A 458 3.38 -6.18 -34.77
N ASN A 459 3.52 -5.01 -35.40
CA ASN A 459 4.22 -4.86 -36.67
C ASN A 459 5.72 -5.19 -36.59
N ALA A 460 6.33 -4.94 -35.42
CA ALA A 460 7.73 -5.24 -35.15
C ALA A 460 7.97 -6.69 -34.68
N GLY A 461 6.92 -7.46 -34.37
CA GLY A 461 7.04 -8.76 -33.72
C GLY A 461 7.59 -8.68 -32.29
N LEU A 462 7.33 -7.58 -31.60
CA LEU A 462 7.76 -7.27 -30.22
C LEU A 462 6.56 -7.23 -29.28
N THR A 463 6.84 -7.20 -27.99
CA THR A 463 5.84 -7.12 -26.92
C THR A 463 6.05 -5.89 -26.03
N VAL A 464 5.03 -5.48 -25.29
CA VAL A 464 5.15 -4.41 -24.31
C VAL A 464 6.18 -4.75 -23.20
N ASP A 465 6.39 -6.03 -22.90
CA ASP A 465 7.42 -6.50 -21.98
C ASP A 465 8.84 -6.17 -22.49
N ASP A 466 9.07 -6.21 -23.82
CA ASP A 466 10.36 -5.81 -24.40
C ASP A 466 10.67 -4.34 -24.17
N VAL A 467 9.66 -3.47 -24.28
CA VAL A 467 9.78 -2.04 -23.96
C VAL A 467 10.05 -1.85 -22.46
N ALA A 468 9.31 -2.54 -21.61
CA ALA A 468 9.46 -2.45 -20.16
C ALA A 468 10.88 -2.90 -19.72
N LYS A 469 11.37 -4.02 -20.23
CA LYS A 469 12.73 -4.50 -19.95
C LYS A 469 13.80 -3.56 -20.49
N ARG A 470 13.56 -2.94 -21.65
CA ARG A 470 14.50 -1.99 -22.23
C ARG A 470 14.60 -0.68 -21.41
N LEU A 471 13.50 -0.22 -20.83
CA LEU A 471 13.49 0.93 -19.92
C LEU A 471 14.43 0.73 -18.71
N ILE A 472 14.60 -0.51 -18.22
CA ILE A 472 15.54 -0.82 -17.14
C ILE A 472 16.98 -0.46 -17.56
N ASP A 473 17.37 -0.70 -18.82
CA ASP A 473 18.69 -0.31 -19.33
C ASP A 473 18.88 1.21 -19.38
N TYR A 474 17.79 1.99 -19.54
CA TYR A 474 17.77 3.43 -19.47
C TYR A 474 17.70 3.98 -18.04
N GLY A 475 17.65 3.10 -17.02
CA GLY A 475 17.62 3.47 -15.61
C GLY A 475 16.22 3.85 -15.12
N TYR A 476 15.18 3.22 -15.68
CA TYR A 476 13.79 3.42 -15.26
C TYR A 476 13.10 2.13 -14.87
N HIS A 477 12.30 2.18 -13.84
CA HIS A 477 11.23 1.23 -13.64
C HIS A 477 10.18 1.45 -14.75
N ALA A 478 9.68 0.35 -15.31
CA ALA A 478 8.66 0.48 -16.35
C ALA A 478 7.35 1.06 -15.79
N PRO A 479 6.57 1.80 -16.61
CA PRO A 479 5.18 2.11 -16.32
C PRO A 479 4.34 0.84 -16.12
N THR A 480 3.13 0.98 -15.59
CA THR A 480 2.19 -0.15 -15.47
C THR A 480 1.86 -0.70 -16.84
N MET A 481 2.13 -2.00 -17.03
CA MET A 481 1.93 -2.72 -18.30
C MET A 481 0.55 -3.35 -18.40
N SER A 482 -0.05 -3.29 -19.60
CA SER A 482 -1.25 -4.07 -19.96
C SER A 482 -2.43 -3.87 -19.00
N PHE A 483 -2.52 -2.70 -18.40
CA PHE A 483 -3.63 -2.29 -17.54
C PHE A 483 -4.00 -0.81 -17.80
N PRO A 484 -5.27 -0.46 -17.85
CA PRO A 484 -6.46 -1.35 -17.90
C PRO A 484 -6.63 -2.04 -19.25
N VAL A 485 -5.87 -1.65 -20.27
CA VAL A 485 -5.95 -2.19 -21.63
C VAL A 485 -4.73 -3.06 -21.92
N PRO A 486 -4.90 -4.32 -22.34
CA PRO A 486 -3.77 -5.19 -22.70
C PRO A 486 -2.87 -4.57 -23.78
N GLY A 487 -1.55 -4.69 -23.63
CA GLY A 487 -0.57 -4.20 -24.59
C GLY A 487 -0.35 -2.69 -24.58
N THR A 488 -0.69 -2.01 -23.49
CA THR A 488 -0.46 -0.56 -23.29
C THR A 488 0.49 -0.29 -22.13
N LEU A 489 0.93 0.95 -22.00
CA LEU A 489 1.69 1.47 -20.85
C LEU A 489 0.92 2.61 -20.21
N MET A 490 0.63 2.49 -18.90
CA MET A 490 0.01 3.57 -18.13
C MET A 490 1.07 4.32 -17.35
N VAL A 491 1.20 5.61 -17.60
CA VAL A 491 2.23 6.50 -17.06
C VAL A 491 1.61 7.51 -16.11
N GLU A 492 2.06 7.52 -14.86
CA GLU A 492 1.75 8.56 -13.86
C GLU A 492 3.07 9.22 -13.40
N PRO A 493 3.39 10.45 -13.87
CA PRO A 493 4.66 11.10 -13.52
C PRO A 493 4.65 11.78 -12.16
N THR A 494 3.53 11.94 -11.50
CA THR A 494 3.29 12.68 -10.25
C THR A 494 3.74 14.16 -10.28
N GLU A 495 3.42 14.92 -9.24
CA GLU A 495 3.87 16.31 -9.08
C GLU A 495 5.27 16.42 -8.47
N SER A 496 5.81 15.32 -7.92
CA SER A 496 7.13 15.34 -7.27
C SER A 496 8.29 15.38 -8.28
N GLU A 497 8.01 15.14 -9.56
CA GLU A 497 9.04 15.04 -10.59
C GLU A 497 9.41 16.38 -11.20
N SER A 498 10.71 16.59 -11.43
CA SER A 498 11.21 17.76 -12.10
C SER A 498 11.02 17.66 -13.63
N ARG A 499 10.93 18.80 -14.29
CA ARG A 499 10.89 18.84 -15.76
C ARG A 499 12.09 18.11 -16.41
N ALA A 500 13.28 18.23 -15.81
CA ALA A 500 14.48 17.56 -16.33
C ALA A 500 14.34 16.03 -16.28
N GLU A 501 13.70 15.49 -15.24
CA GLU A 501 13.42 14.05 -15.13
C GLU A 501 12.35 13.60 -16.10
N LEU A 502 11.30 14.40 -16.31
CA LEU A 502 10.28 14.13 -17.34
C LEU A 502 10.89 14.15 -18.75
N ASP A 503 11.77 15.10 -19.04
CA ASP A 503 12.51 15.16 -20.31
C ASP A 503 13.37 13.91 -20.50
N ARG A 504 14.12 13.49 -19.47
CA ARG A 504 14.95 12.29 -19.49
C ARG A 504 14.12 11.02 -19.75
N PHE A 505 12.95 10.89 -19.11
CA PHE A 505 12.03 9.77 -19.35
C PHE A 505 11.48 9.78 -20.78
N CYS A 506 11.02 10.93 -21.27
CA CYS A 506 10.52 11.04 -22.63
C CYS A 506 11.62 10.74 -23.67
N ASP A 507 12.84 11.20 -23.44
CA ASP A 507 13.98 10.92 -24.32
C ASP A 507 14.32 9.42 -24.35
N ALA A 508 14.23 8.72 -23.20
CA ALA A 508 14.38 7.27 -23.13
C ALA A 508 13.30 6.55 -23.96
N MET A 509 12.04 6.94 -23.79
CA MET A 509 10.93 6.38 -24.55
C MET A 509 11.08 6.63 -26.06
N LEU A 510 11.47 7.83 -26.48
CA LEU A 510 11.68 8.16 -27.89
C LEU A 510 12.87 7.37 -28.48
N ALA A 511 13.93 7.15 -27.72
CA ALA A 511 15.05 6.32 -28.13
C ALA A 511 14.61 4.84 -28.31
N ILE A 512 13.80 4.31 -27.39
CA ILE A 512 13.20 2.98 -27.51
C ILE A 512 12.30 2.89 -28.75
N HIS A 513 11.50 3.92 -29.02
CA HIS A 513 10.70 3.98 -30.24
C HIS A 513 11.57 3.88 -31.51
N ALA A 514 12.71 4.58 -31.56
CA ALA A 514 13.64 4.48 -32.67
C ALA A 514 14.23 3.04 -32.82
N GLU A 515 14.50 2.35 -31.71
CA GLU A 515 14.91 0.93 -31.74
C GLU A 515 13.78 0.02 -32.30
N ILE A 516 12.51 0.28 -31.96
CA ILE A 516 11.35 -0.45 -32.48
C ILE A 516 11.21 -0.22 -34.00
N VAL A 517 11.34 1.02 -34.47
CA VAL A 517 11.29 1.37 -35.89
C VAL A 517 12.37 0.62 -36.66
N ALA A 518 13.60 0.50 -36.16
CA ALA A 518 14.69 -0.23 -36.79
C ALA A 518 14.40 -1.75 -36.91
N VAL A 519 13.58 -2.30 -36.01
CA VAL A 519 13.07 -3.67 -36.16
C VAL A 519 11.97 -3.74 -37.21
N THR A 520 11.04 -2.78 -37.22
CA THR A 520 9.91 -2.75 -38.15
C THR A 520 10.35 -2.57 -39.61
N ASP A 521 11.39 -1.75 -39.87
CA ASP A 521 11.93 -1.53 -41.23
C ASP A 521 12.86 -2.65 -41.71
N GLY A 522 13.10 -3.67 -40.88
CA GLY A 522 13.93 -4.83 -41.21
C GLY A 522 15.44 -4.58 -41.08
N SER A 523 15.88 -3.45 -40.53
CA SER A 523 17.29 -3.16 -40.25
C SER A 523 17.84 -4.07 -39.14
N LEU A 524 16.97 -4.56 -38.25
CA LEU A 524 17.26 -5.51 -37.17
C LEU A 524 16.18 -6.60 -37.15
N THR A 525 16.55 -7.83 -36.77
CA THR A 525 15.54 -8.84 -36.42
C THR A 525 15.14 -8.69 -34.95
N PRO A 526 13.90 -9.06 -34.54
CA PRO A 526 13.48 -8.98 -33.15
C PRO A 526 14.47 -9.67 -32.20
N SER A 527 14.88 -10.90 -32.49
CA SER A 527 15.80 -11.69 -31.66
C SER A 527 17.19 -11.09 -31.50
N ASP A 528 17.63 -10.30 -32.49
CA ASP A 528 18.93 -9.64 -32.50
C ASP A 528 18.87 -8.20 -31.97
N SER A 529 17.69 -7.72 -31.60
CA SER A 529 17.51 -6.38 -31.05
C SER A 529 17.94 -6.27 -29.58
N SER A 530 18.36 -5.06 -29.17
CA SER A 530 18.57 -4.71 -27.77
C SER A 530 17.30 -4.84 -26.92
N LEU A 531 16.12 -4.68 -27.53
CA LEU A 531 14.80 -4.83 -26.90
C LEU A 531 14.54 -6.25 -26.38
N CYS A 532 14.64 -7.26 -27.25
CA CYS A 532 14.42 -8.65 -26.85
C CYS A 532 15.51 -9.21 -25.93
N ASN A 533 16.68 -8.58 -25.91
CA ASN A 533 17.80 -8.99 -25.06
C ASN A 533 17.96 -8.20 -23.77
N ALA A 534 17.13 -7.18 -23.55
CA ALA A 534 17.09 -6.39 -22.32
C ALA A 534 16.48 -7.20 -21.15
N PRO A 535 16.86 -6.89 -19.91
CA PRO A 535 17.85 -5.89 -19.50
C PRO A 535 19.29 -6.45 -19.53
N HIS A 536 20.27 -5.57 -19.74
CA HIS A 536 21.69 -5.93 -19.84
C HIS A 536 22.36 -5.80 -18.47
N THR A 537 22.70 -6.95 -17.87
CA THR A 537 23.41 -6.98 -16.57
C THR A 537 24.89 -6.66 -16.74
N ALA A 538 25.53 -6.20 -15.66
CA ALA A 538 26.98 -6.00 -15.63
C ALA A 538 27.73 -7.31 -16.03
N ALA A 539 27.29 -8.45 -15.53
CA ALA A 539 27.89 -9.77 -15.86
C ALA A 539 27.81 -10.05 -17.36
N THR A 540 26.68 -9.79 -18.00
CA THR A 540 26.50 -9.98 -19.46
C THR A 540 27.42 -9.06 -20.27
N VAL A 541 27.53 -7.78 -19.87
CA VAL A 541 28.30 -6.76 -20.61
C VAL A 541 29.82 -6.97 -20.46
N THR A 542 30.27 -7.46 -19.31
CA THR A 542 31.70 -7.67 -19.01
C THR A 542 32.19 -9.07 -19.36
N ALA A 543 31.32 -9.98 -19.84
CA ALA A 543 31.70 -11.32 -20.24
C ALA A 543 32.69 -11.28 -21.43
N ASP A 544 33.61 -12.26 -21.50
CA ASP A 544 34.61 -12.38 -22.58
C ASP A 544 33.94 -12.50 -23.97
N VAL A 545 32.80 -13.20 -24.02
CA VAL A 545 32.04 -13.44 -25.26
C VAL A 545 30.82 -12.52 -25.31
N TRP A 546 30.68 -11.82 -26.44
CA TRP A 546 29.50 -10.98 -26.75
C TRP A 546 28.83 -11.49 -28.02
N ASN A 547 27.78 -12.28 -27.86
CA ASN A 547 27.04 -12.92 -28.95
C ASN A 547 25.84 -12.07 -29.39
N ARG A 548 26.04 -10.79 -29.60
CA ARG A 548 25.00 -9.84 -30.03
C ARG A 548 25.44 -9.15 -31.32
N THR A 549 24.49 -8.75 -32.15
CA THR A 549 24.75 -8.01 -33.40
C THR A 549 25.03 -6.52 -33.17
N TYR A 550 24.64 -6.01 -32.00
CA TYR A 550 24.88 -4.63 -31.56
C TYR A 550 26.05 -4.57 -30.56
N SER A 551 26.60 -3.39 -30.36
CA SER A 551 27.72 -3.18 -29.44
C SER A 551 27.32 -3.25 -27.97
N ARG A 552 28.30 -3.50 -27.08
CA ARG A 552 28.10 -3.41 -25.63
C ARG A 552 27.62 -2.02 -25.21
N GLU A 553 28.12 -0.98 -25.88
CA GLU A 553 27.71 0.41 -25.72
C GLU A 553 26.20 0.59 -25.97
N GLN A 554 25.70 0.12 -27.10
CA GLN A 554 24.28 0.14 -27.44
C GLN A 554 23.42 -0.67 -26.45
N GLY A 555 23.95 -1.77 -25.94
CA GLY A 555 23.27 -2.59 -24.94
C GLY A 555 23.13 -1.88 -23.61
N ALA A 556 24.28 -1.45 -23.04
CA ALA A 556 24.35 -0.99 -21.66
C ALA A 556 24.24 0.54 -21.47
N PHE A 557 24.68 1.33 -22.45
CA PHE A 557 24.74 2.79 -22.40
C PHE A 557 24.01 3.44 -23.57
N PRO A 558 22.72 3.12 -23.79
CA PRO A 558 21.97 3.62 -24.94
C PRO A 558 21.74 5.14 -24.91
N ALA A 559 22.03 5.80 -23.79
CA ALA A 559 21.92 7.25 -23.65
C ALA A 559 23.14 7.83 -22.92
N LYS A 560 23.50 9.08 -23.23
CA LYS A 560 24.73 9.73 -22.71
C LYS A 560 24.73 9.85 -21.18
N TRP A 561 23.61 10.17 -20.56
CA TRP A 561 23.53 10.32 -19.10
C TRP A 561 23.84 9.01 -18.32
N LEU A 562 23.77 7.85 -18.98
CA LEU A 562 24.06 6.56 -18.36
C LEU A 562 25.55 6.36 -18.08
N HIS A 563 26.43 7.15 -18.69
CA HIS A 563 27.86 7.10 -18.34
C HIS A 563 28.13 7.63 -16.93
N ASP A 564 27.30 8.56 -16.43
CA ASP A 564 27.42 9.15 -15.12
C ASP A 564 26.53 8.43 -14.08
N HIS A 565 25.36 7.90 -14.50
CA HIS A 565 24.32 7.39 -13.60
C HIS A 565 23.76 6.04 -14.10
N LYS A 566 24.65 5.04 -14.29
CA LYS A 566 24.20 3.71 -14.72
C LYS A 566 23.61 2.90 -13.56
N TYR A 567 22.35 2.51 -13.72
CA TYR A 567 21.77 1.42 -12.95
C TYR A 567 22.10 0.08 -13.62
N TRP A 568 22.65 -0.86 -12.87
CA TRP A 568 22.93 -2.20 -13.32
C TRP A 568 21.88 -3.18 -12.79
N PRO A 569 21.01 -3.72 -13.66
CA PRO A 569 20.03 -4.72 -13.21
C PRO A 569 20.77 -5.96 -12.67
N PRO A 570 20.36 -6.48 -11.51
CA PRO A 570 21.01 -7.66 -10.92
C PRO A 570 20.69 -8.96 -11.67
N VAL A 571 19.60 -8.98 -12.43
CA VAL A 571 19.10 -10.16 -13.16
C VAL A 571 18.85 -9.80 -14.62
N GLY A 572 19.20 -10.69 -15.55
CA GLY A 572 18.85 -10.58 -16.95
C GLY A 572 17.36 -10.90 -17.19
N ARG A 573 17.04 -11.17 -18.46
CA ARG A 573 15.65 -11.48 -18.83
C ARG A 573 15.19 -12.80 -18.22
N ILE A 574 14.03 -12.77 -17.58
CA ILE A 574 13.32 -13.94 -17.03
C ILE A 574 11.94 -14.05 -17.68
N ASP A 575 11.42 -15.27 -17.76
CA ASP A 575 10.04 -15.53 -18.16
C ASP A 575 9.13 -15.41 -16.93
N GLN A 576 8.61 -14.20 -16.70
CA GLN A 576 7.74 -13.90 -15.56
C GLN A 576 6.41 -14.67 -15.65
N ALA A 577 5.83 -14.77 -16.85
CA ALA A 577 4.56 -15.47 -17.06
C ALA A 577 4.67 -16.96 -16.74
N TRP A 578 5.82 -17.57 -17.06
CA TRP A 578 6.10 -18.95 -16.66
C TRP A 578 6.25 -19.05 -15.14
N GLY A 579 7.02 -18.14 -14.53
CA GLY A 579 7.24 -18.11 -13.08
C GLY A 579 5.95 -17.98 -12.29
N ASP A 580 5.06 -17.09 -12.71
CA ASP A 580 3.76 -16.87 -12.05
C ASP A 580 2.83 -18.10 -12.10
N ARG A 581 2.96 -18.91 -13.15
CA ARG A 581 2.19 -20.16 -13.32
C ARG A 581 2.83 -21.36 -12.63
N ASN A 582 4.09 -21.27 -12.28
CA ASN A 582 4.89 -22.38 -11.73
C ASN A 582 5.51 -21.94 -10.39
N LEU A 583 4.65 -21.78 -9.37
CA LEU A 583 5.02 -21.27 -8.06
C LEU A 583 5.84 -22.23 -7.18
N SER A 584 6.10 -23.46 -7.63
CA SER A 584 6.95 -24.37 -6.87
C SER A 584 8.41 -23.95 -6.97
N CYS A 585 9.02 -23.66 -5.83
CA CYS A 585 10.46 -23.43 -5.76
C CYS A 585 11.20 -24.75 -6.01
N SER A 586 11.91 -24.84 -7.13
CA SER A 586 12.89 -25.89 -7.42
C SER A 586 14.31 -25.36 -7.18
N CYS A 587 14.57 -24.78 -5.99
CA CYS A 587 15.92 -24.37 -5.65
C CYS A 587 16.82 -25.62 -5.70
N PRO A 588 17.94 -25.60 -6.42
CA PRO A 588 18.92 -26.68 -6.35
C PRO A 588 19.39 -26.87 -4.92
N ASP A 589 19.67 -28.13 -4.53
CA ASP A 589 20.13 -28.43 -3.17
C ASP A 589 21.48 -27.77 -2.81
N ASP A 590 22.20 -27.29 -3.84
CA ASP A 590 23.52 -26.61 -3.72
C ASP A 590 23.45 -25.07 -3.74
N TRP A 591 22.28 -24.48 -3.76
CA TRP A 591 22.13 -23.00 -3.82
C TRP A 591 22.78 -22.29 -2.61
N ALA A 592 22.88 -22.95 -1.45
CA ALA A 592 23.50 -22.41 -0.25
C ALA A 592 25.03 -22.26 -0.38
N GLU A 593 25.67 -22.97 -1.32
CA GLU A 593 27.12 -22.90 -1.57
C GLU A 593 27.48 -21.78 -2.56
N GLN A 594 26.50 -21.20 -3.26
CA GLN A 594 26.70 -20.18 -4.30
C GLN A 594 26.48 -18.74 -3.83
N VAL A 595 26.15 -18.52 -2.53
CA VAL A 595 25.87 -17.19 -1.95
C VAL A 595 27.03 -16.64 -1.14
#